data_e3830dbdcde3cd76445608867c2d410a
#
_entry.id   e3830dbdcde3cd76445608867c2d410a
#
_cell.length_a   1.000
_cell.length_b   1.000
_cell.length_c   1.000
_cell.angle_alpha   90.00
_cell.angle_beta   90.00
_cell.angle_gamma   90.00
#
_symmetry.space_group_name_H-M   'P 1'
#
loop_
_entity.id
_entity.type
_entity.pdbx_description
1 polymer ?
#
loop_
_entity_poly.entity_id
_entity_poly.type
_entity_poly.pdbx_seq_one_letter_code
_entity_poly.pdbx_strand_id
1 'polypeptide(L)'
;MTKDIENQIQLDEELLNLVNIGIWPPKMKLDPIGWIGNFQPDEQKLARRLLKNFLYFSQIMTEEMFKSNFQSLSKYILTDKSNFEECVQQWNNFLNNSYIVRVTGEEPSDADSGYTFSRWSRNLLGYDESQLLTPEKALEVLEQQPERLNNFIFVDDFVGSGNQFVDFWHRRWFK
;
A
#
# COMPACT_ATOMS: atom_id res chain seq x y z
N MET A 1 -39.70 11.28 -13.08
CA MET A 1 -38.75 12.36 -13.39
C MET A 1 -38.32 13.13 -12.15
N THR A 2 -39.21 13.57 -11.26
CA THR A 2 -38.86 14.30 -10.01
C THR A 2 -38.02 13.50 -9.03
N LYS A 3 -38.38 12.25 -8.76
CA LYS A 3 -37.68 11.38 -7.76
C LYS A 3 -36.24 11.00 -8.19
N ASP A 4 -35.97 10.88 -9.47
CA ASP A 4 -34.62 10.61 -9.99
C ASP A 4 -33.70 11.85 -9.84
N ILE A 5 -34.27 13.05 -10.02
CA ILE A 5 -33.53 14.30 -9.84
C ILE A 5 -33.24 14.53 -8.35
N GLU A 6 -34.20 14.29 -7.46
CA GLU A 6 -34.02 14.39 -6.02
C GLU A 6 -32.92 13.43 -5.52
N ASN A 7 -32.91 12.18 -5.98
CA ASN A 7 -31.87 11.21 -5.67
C ASN A 7 -30.48 11.63 -6.18
N GLN A 8 -30.42 12.31 -7.33
CA GLN A 8 -29.14 12.81 -7.86
C GLN A 8 -28.60 13.97 -7.04
N ILE A 9 -29.46 14.92 -6.65
CA ILE A 9 -29.09 16.05 -5.79
C ILE A 9 -28.60 15.54 -4.44
N GLN A 10 -29.31 14.62 -3.81
CA GLN A 10 -28.91 14.03 -2.53
C GLN A 10 -27.53 13.36 -2.62
N LEU A 11 -27.26 12.61 -3.69
CA LEU A 11 -25.96 11.96 -3.87
C LEU A 11 -24.82 12.97 -4.09
N ASP A 12 -25.08 14.02 -4.86
CA ASP A 12 -24.09 15.09 -5.08
C ASP A 12 -23.76 15.82 -3.75
N GLU A 13 -24.76 16.02 -2.88
CA GLU A 13 -24.57 16.56 -1.53
C GLU A 13 -23.75 15.59 -0.62
N GLU A 14 -24.03 14.30 -0.67
CA GLU A 14 -23.27 13.27 0.06
C GLU A 14 -21.80 13.28 -0.36
N LEU A 15 -21.51 13.33 -1.67
CA LEU A 15 -20.14 13.39 -2.19
C LEU A 15 -19.39 14.66 -1.77
N LEU A 16 -20.06 15.81 -1.84
CA LEU A 16 -19.49 17.08 -1.37
C LEU A 16 -19.24 17.05 0.16
N ASN A 17 -20.07 16.37 0.90
CA ASN A 17 -19.91 16.24 2.35
C ASN A 17 -18.65 15.46 2.70
N LEU A 18 -18.30 14.41 1.95
CA LEU A 18 -17.03 13.68 2.14
C LEU A 18 -15.80 14.58 1.98
N VAL A 19 -15.86 15.54 1.07
CA VAL A 19 -14.81 16.57 0.90
C VAL A 19 -14.81 17.55 2.08
N ASN A 20 -16.00 18.02 2.49
CA ASN A 20 -16.15 19.04 3.53
C ASN A 20 -15.70 18.55 4.91
N ILE A 21 -15.93 17.27 5.22
CA ILE A 21 -15.50 16.65 6.51
C ILE A 21 -14.08 16.09 6.46
N GLY A 22 -13.37 16.24 5.32
CA GLY A 22 -11.96 15.88 5.18
C GLY A 22 -11.69 14.37 4.98
N ILE A 23 -12.73 13.55 4.73
CA ILE A 23 -12.53 12.14 4.33
C ILE A 23 -11.94 12.09 2.93
N TRP A 24 -12.44 12.90 2.01
CA TRP A 24 -11.85 13.11 0.70
C TRP A 24 -10.98 14.38 0.70
N PRO A 25 -9.95 14.46 -0.16
CA PRO A 25 -9.10 15.64 -0.23
C PRO A 25 -9.88 16.88 -0.66
N PRO A 26 -9.33 18.09 -0.42
CA PRO A 26 -9.97 19.35 -0.83
C PRO A 26 -10.34 19.35 -2.30
N LYS A 27 -11.42 20.06 -2.65
CA LYS A 27 -11.96 20.17 -4.02
C LYS A 27 -10.91 20.45 -5.10
N MET A 28 -9.86 21.20 -4.78
CA MET A 28 -8.76 21.46 -5.71
C MET A 28 -7.98 20.20 -6.14
N LYS A 29 -8.02 19.14 -5.33
CA LYS A 29 -7.35 17.88 -5.61
C LYS A 29 -8.33 16.78 -6.05
N LEU A 30 -9.58 16.84 -5.60
CA LEU A 30 -10.62 15.86 -5.93
C LEU A 30 -11.98 16.59 -6.01
N ASP A 31 -12.44 16.87 -7.22
CA ASP A 31 -13.74 17.47 -7.49
C ASP A 31 -14.71 16.40 -8.05
N PRO A 32 -15.52 15.76 -7.19
CA PRO A 32 -16.44 14.71 -7.64
C PRO A 32 -17.50 15.24 -8.61
N ILE A 33 -17.99 16.45 -8.41
CA ILE A 33 -19.01 17.04 -9.26
C ILE A 33 -18.42 17.44 -10.62
N GLY A 34 -17.23 18.05 -10.63
CA GLY A 34 -16.50 18.35 -11.87
C GLY A 34 -16.17 17.07 -12.64
N TRP A 35 -15.82 15.97 -11.95
CA TRP A 35 -15.57 14.69 -12.59
C TRP A 35 -16.84 14.13 -13.25
N ILE A 36 -18.02 14.19 -12.60
CA ILE A 36 -19.30 13.81 -13.18
C ILE A 36 -19.60 14.64 -14.44
N GLY A 37 -19.25 15.93 -14.43
CA GLY A 37 -19.42 16.85 -15.56
C GLY A 37 -18.66 16.47 -16.83
N ASN A 38 -17.65 15.59 -16.75
CA ASN A 38 -16.94 15.09 -17.94
C ASN A 38 -17.73 14.06 -18.75
N PHE A 39 -18.84 13.54 -18.22
CA PHE A 39 -19.67 12.52 -18.86
C PHE A 39 -20.87 13.16 -19.55
N GLN A 40 -21.37 12.51 -20.63
CA GLN A 40 -22.60 12.92 -21.27
C GLN A 40 -23.81 12.80 -20.30
N PRO A 41 -24.88 13.60 -20.47
CA PRO A 41 -26.01 13.62 -19.53
C PRO A 41 -26.63 12.26 -19.23
N ASP A 42 -26.67 11.36 -20.20
CA ASP A 42 -27.19 9.99 -20.06
C ASP A 42 -26.24 9.07 -19.32
N GLU A 43 -24.93 9.32 -19.37
CA GLU A 43 -23.88 8.57 -18.66
C GLU A 43 -23.70 9.02 -17.20
N GLN A 44 -24.04 10.25 -16.85
CA GLN A 44 -23.83 10.82 -15.52
C GLN A 44 -24.49 10.01 -14.40
N LYS A 45 -25.59 9.31 -14.69
CA LYS A 45 -26.22 8.41 -13.72
C LYS A 45 -25.30 7.24 -13.35
N LEU A 46 -24.60 6.68 -14.33
CA LEU A 46 -23.61 5.63 -14.10
C LEU A 46 -22.38 6.17 -13.38
N ALA A 47 -21.87 7.33 -13.79
CA ALA A 47 -20.75 8.00 -13.14
C ALA A 47 -21.01 8.22 -11.62
N ARG A 48 -22.21 8.70 -11.26
CA ARG A 48 -22.62 8.84 -9.85
C ARG A 48 -22.64 7.51 -9.09
N ARG A 49 -23.09 6.43 -9.73
CA ARG A 49 -23.06 5.10 -9.10
C ARG A 49 -21.64 4.59 -8.87
N LEU A 50 -20.71 4.88 -9.77
CA LEU A 50 -19.29 4.57 -9.58
C LEU A 50 -18.73 5.34 -8.39
N LEU A 51 -18.96 6.65 -8.31
CA LEU A 51 -18.50 7.46 -7.18
C LEU A 51 -19.11 7.05 -5.84
N LYS A 52 -20.37 6.64 -5.81
CA LYS A 52 -21.00 6.13 -4.58
C LYS A 52 -20.28 4.90 -4.00
N ASN A 53 -19.65 4.11 -4.85
CA ASN A 53 -18.90 2.91 -4.44
C ASN A 53 -17.38 3.12 -4.48
N PHE A 54 -16.93 4.36 -4.71
CA PHE A 54 -15.52 4.68 -4.76
C PHE A 54 -14.94 4.83 -3.34
N LEU A 55 -13.92 4.05 -3.05
CA LEU A 55 -13.17 4.14 -1.81
C LEU A 55 -11.88 4.93 -2.06
N TYR A 56 -11.76 6.06 -1.39
CA TYR A 56 -10.54 6.87 -1.42
C TYR A 56 -9.70 6.59 -0.19
N PHE A 57 -8.47 6.18 -0.41
CA PHE A 57 -7.48 6.04 0.65
C PHE A 57 -6.55 7.26 0.62
N SER A 58 -6.64 8.10 1.65
CA SER A 58 -5.70 9.20 1.81
C SER A 58 -4.28 8.67 2.09
N GLN A 59 -3.27 9.49 1.84
CA GLN A 59 -1.89 9.14 2.17
C GLN A 59 -1.76 8.71 3.64
N ILE A 60 -2.37 9.45 4.57
CA ILE A 60 -2.34 9.13 6.01
C ILE A 60 -2.96 7.75 6.27
N MET A 61 -4.11 7.45 5.65
CA MET A 61 -4.76 6.14 5.80
C MET A 61 -3.85 5.02 5.27
N THR A 62 -3.22 5.22 4.12
CA THR A 62 -2.33 4.23 3.53
C THR A 62 -1.07 4.01 4.38
N GLU A 63 -0.50 5.08 4.94
CA GLU A 63 0.63 4.99 5.88
C GLU A 63 0.27 4.22 7.15
N GLU A 64 -0.93 4.47 7.73
CA GLU A 64 -1.40 3.73 8.91
C GLU A 64 -1.72 2.26 8.59
N MET A 65 -2.30 1.98 7.42
CA MET A 65 -2.51 0.61 6.94
C MET A 65 -1.18 -0.12 6.76
N PHE A 66 -0.16 0.55 6.20
CA PHE A 66 1.18 -0.01 6.04
C PHE A 66 1.81 -0.36 7.39
N LYS A 67 1.78 0.56 8.35
CA LYS A 67 2.26 0.31 9.72
C LYS A 67 1.53 -0.85 10.38
N SER A 68 0.20 -0.86 10.30
CA SER A 68 -0.63 -1.91 10.88
C SER A 68 -0.36 -3.29 10.28
N ASN A 69 -0.19 -3.37 8.95
CA ASN A 69 0.16 -4.61 8.27
C ASN A 69 1.53 -5.11 8.71
N PHE A 70 2.52 -4.23 8.79
CA PHE A 70 3.85 -4.58 9.25
C PHE A 70 3.81 -5.09 10.71
N GLN A 71 3.16 -4.37 11.61
CA GLN A 71 3.02 -4.77 13.02
C GLN A 71 2.30 -6.12 13.16
N SER A 72 1.40 -6.46 12.23
CA SER A 72 0.67 -7.73 12.24
C SER A 72 1.59 -8.95 12.08
N LEU A 73 2.80 -8.77 11.54
CA LEU A 73 3.83 -9.81 11.45
C LEU A 73 4.20 -10.36 12.84
N SER A 74 4.04 -9.56 13.89
CA SER A 74 4.22 -10.00 15.28
C SER A 74 3.42 -11.26 15.64
N LYS A 75 2.30 -11.50 14.95
CA LYS A 75 1.48 -12.71 15.14
C LYS A 75 2.22 -14.00 14.78
N TYR A 76 3.18 -13.90 13.85
CA TYR A 76 3.95 -15.02 13.33
C TYR A 76 5.35 -15.11 13.94
N ILE A 77 5.88 -13.98 14.44
CA ILE A 77 7.23 -13.88 14.97
C ILE A 77 7.27 -14.20 16.47
N LEU A 78 6.27 -13.74 17.23
CA LEU A 78 6.23 -13.90 18.68
C LEU A 78 5.67 -15.28 19.06
N THR A 79 6.48 -16.09 19.75
CA THR A 79 6.11 -17.45 20.16
C THR A 79 5.34 -17.47 21.48
N ASP A 80 5.83 -16.74 22.49
CA ASP A 80 5.15 -16.60 23.80
C ASP A 80 4.84 -15.13 24.06
N LYS A 81 3.54 -14.79 24.07
CA LYS A 81 3.06 -13.43 24.30
C LYS A 81 2.84 -13.08 25.77
N SER A 82 3.07 -14.02 26.68
CA SER A 82 2.94 -13.80 28.12
C SER A 82 4.18 -13.10 28.72
N ASN A 83 5.34 -13.24 28.08
CA ASN A 83 6.60 -12.62 28.50
C ASN A 83 6.92 -11.41 27.62
N PHE A 84 6.71 -10.20 28.17
CA PHE A 84 6.94 -8.96 27.43
C PHE A 84 8.41 -8.76 27.02
N GLU A 85 9.35 -9.06 27.89
CA GLU A 85 10.80 -8.89 27.61
C GLU A 85 11.23 -9.82 26.45
N GLU A 86 10.76 -11.05 26.47
CA GLU A 86 11.03 -12.01 25.40
C GLU A 86 10.39 -11.55 24.08
N CYS A 87 9.16 -11.04 24.11
CA CYS A 87 8.51 -10.46 22.93
C CYS A 87 9.33 -9.32 22.32
N VAL A 88 9.85 -8.41 23.15
CA VAL A 88 10.71 -7.31 22.68
C VAL A 88 11.99 -7.82 22.07
N GLN A 89 12.63 -8.82 22.67
CA GLN A 89 13.85 -9.43 22.14
C GLN A 89 13.60 -10.13 20.79
N GLN A 90 12.54 -10.93 20.69
CA GLN A 90 12.17 -11.62 19.44
C GLN A 90 11.86 -10.62 18.34
N TRP A 91 11.13 -9.56 18.64
CA TRP A 91 10.80 -8.52 17.68
C TRP A 91 12.03 -7.75 17.21
N ASN A 92 12.91 -7.33 18.11
CA ASN A 92 14.14 -6.65 17.76
C ASN A 92 15.08 -7.55 16.95
N ASN A 93 15.17 -8.83 17.29
CA ASN A 93 15.93 -9.80 16.51
C ASN A 93 15.35 -9.97 15.10
N PHE A 94 14.03 -10.02 14.95
CA PHE A 94 13.37 -10.02 13.65
C PHE A 94 13.73 -8.78 12.85
N LEU A 95 13.60 -7.57 13.41
CA LEU A 95 13.93 -6.31 12.73
C LEU A 95 15.39 -6.27 12.25
N ASN A 96 16.33 -6.68 13.10
CA ASN A 96 17.76 -6.67 12.80
C ASN A 96 18.18 -7.70 11.73
N ASN A 97 17.36 -8.74 11.52
CA ASN A 97 17.61 -9.79 10.54
C ASN A 97 16.61 -9.76 9.38
N SER A 98 15.91 -8.65 9.18
CA SER A 98 14.96 -8.50 8.08
C SER A 98 15.39 -7.43 7.10
N TYR A 99 15.04 -7.66 5.85
CA TYR A 99 15.26 -6.76 4.73
C TYR A 99 13.93 -6.46 4.04
N ILE A 100 13.77 -5.23 3.63
CA ILE A 100 12.63 -4.80 2.81
C ILE A 100 13.03 -4.90 1.34
N VAL A 101 12.28 -5.65 0.57
CA VAL A 101 12.52 -5.83 -0.87
C VAL A 101 11.32 -5.27 -1.63
N ARG A 102 11.59 -4.31 -2.50
CA ARG A 102 10.53 -3.77 -3.36
C ARG A 102 10.18 -4.76 -4.48
N VAL A 103 8.90 -4.96 -4.70
CA VAL A 103 8.42 -5.64 -5.91
C VAL A 103 8.48 -4.65 -7.08
N THR A 104 9.00 -5.08 -8.22
CA THR A 104 9.12 -4.26 -9.41
C THR A 104 8.32 -4.85 -10.57
N GLY A 105 7.78 -3.99 -11.43
CA GLY A 105 7.14 -4.38 -12.68
C GLY A 105 8.11 -5.05 -13.68
N GLU A 106 7.63 -5.40 -14.87
CA GLU A 106 8.47 -6.03 -15.92
C GLU A 106 9.64 -5.12 -16.33
N GLU A 107 9.39 -3.83 -16.42
CA GLU A 107 10.40 -2.79 -16.67
C GLU A 107 10.53 -1.95 -15.39
N PRO A 108 11.53 -2.22 -14.53
CA PRO A 108 11.74 -1.46 -13.30
C PRO A 108 11.90 0.03 -13.59
N SER A 109 11.11 0.85 -12.92
CA SER A 109 11.11 2.31 -13.06
C SER A 109 11.26 2.97 -11.69
N ASP A 110 11.91 4.13 -11.64
CA ASP A 110 11.97 4.96 -10.43
C ASP A 110 10.59 5.50 -10.01
N ALA A 111 9.59 5.41 -10.89
CA ALA A 111 8.20 5.76 -10.62
C ALA A 111 7.38 4.59 -10.02
N ASP A 112 7.96 3.40 -9.86
CA ASP A 112 7.27 2.26 -9.28
C ASP A 112 6.87 2.53 -7.83
N SER A 113 5.66 2.11 -7.46
CA SER A 113 5.10 2.27 -6.10
C SER A 113 5.98 1.64 -5.01
N GLY A 114 6.70 0.59 -5.34
CA GLY A 114 7.66 -0.07 -4.44
C GLY A 114 8.69 0.88 -3.83
N TYR A 115 9.10 1.97 -4.53
CA TYR A 115 9.97 3.00 -3.96
C TYR A 115 9.31 3.78 -2.82
N THR A 116 8.02 4.06 -2.94
CA THR A 116 7.27 4.75 -1.89
C THR A 116 7.23 3.90 -0.62
N PHE A 117 6.94 2.61 -0.73
CA PHE A 117 6.89 1.69 0.41
C PHE A 117 8.27 1.42 1.01
N SER A 118 9.33 1.33 0.22
CA SER A 118 10.72 1.30 0.73
C SER A 118 11.04 2.55 1.55
N ARG A 119 10.71 3.74 1.04
CA ARG A 119 10.91 5.00 1.77
C ARG A 119 10.08 5.06 3.05
N TRP A 120 8.84 4.55 3.04
CA TRP A 120 8.01 4.45 4.24
C TRP A 120 8.59 3.45 5.25
N SER A 121 9.17 2.35 4.79
CA SER A 121 9.87 1.42 5.69
C SER A 121 10.97 2.11 6.48
N ARG A 122 11.76 2.98 5.84
CA ARG A 122 12.76 3.81 6.53
C ARG A 122 12.11 4.83 7.47
N ASN A 123 11.15 5.61 6.96
CA ASN A 123 10.65 6.79 7.67
C ASN A 123 9.64 6.45 8.77
N LEU A 124 8.85 5.37 8.60
CA LEU A 124 7.76 5.01 9.50
C LEU A 124 8.07 3.79 10.36
N LEU A 125 8.93 2.88 9.88
CA LEU A 125 9.27 1.65 10.58
C LEU A 125 10.69 1.64 11.15
N GLY A 126 11.55 2.61 10.78
CA GLY A 126 12.90 2.77 11.30
C GLY A 126 13.96 1.84 10.67
N TYR A 127 13.70 1.30 9.48
CA TYR A 127 14.70 0.51 8.75
C TYR A 127 15.85 1.37 8.26
N ASP A 128 17.07 0.85 8.38
CA ASP A 128 18.26 1.48 7.80
C ASP A 128 18.28 1.32 6.26
N GLU A 129 18.94 2.25 5.57
CA GLU A 129 19.09 2.23 4.12
C GLU A 129 19.72 0.92 3.62
N SER A 130 20.65 0.34 4.40
CA SER A 130 21.30 -0.94 4.11
C SER A 130 20.35 -2.15 4.16
N GLN A 131 19.17 -1.99 4.76
CA GLN A 131 18.14 -3.03 4.84
C GLN A 131 17.06 -2.87 3.74
N LEU A 132 17.15 -1.81 2.92
CA LEU A 132 16.24 -1.55 1.80
C LEU A 132 16.89 -2.04 0.51
N LEU A 133 16.42 -3.17 0.01
CA LEU A 133 17.09 -3.87 -1.07
C LEU A 133 16.28 -3.84 -2.37
N THR A 134 17.02 -3.80 -3.48
CA THR A 134 16.48 -4.26 -4.76
C THR A 134 16.47 -5.80 -4.79
N PRO A 135 15.71 -6.42 -5.71
CA PRO A 135 15.70 -7.88 -5.84
C PRO A 135 17.10 -8.47 -6.06
N GLU A 136 17.95 -7.82 -6.86
CA GLU A 136 19.32 -8.27 -7.15
C GLU A 136 20.17 -8.25 -5.87
N LYS A 137 20.10 -7.16 -5.11
CA LYS A 137 20.81 -7.07 -3.83
C LYS A 137 20.32 -8.07 -2.79
N ALA A 138 19.03 -8.41 -2.81
CA ALA A 138 18.49 -9.43 -1.92
C ALA A 138 19.08 -10.82 -2.25
N LEU A 139 19.28 -11.13 -3.51
CA LEU A 139 19.95 -12.37 -3.95
C LEU A 139 21.44 -12.35 -3.58
N GLU A 140 22.14 -11.22 -3.75
CA GLU A 140 23.53 -11.09 -3.29
C GLU A 140 23.68 -11.36 -1.79
N VAL A 141 22.75 -10.86 -0.97
CA VAL A 141 22.74 -11.13 0.48
C VAL A 141 22.56 -12.62 0.76
N LEU A 142 21.67 -13.29 0.05
CA LEU A 142 21.45 -14.75 0.19
C LEU A 142 22.70 -15.54 -0.19
N GLU A 143 23.37 -15.16 -1.29
CA GLU A 143 24.59 -15.82 -1.74
C GLU A 143 25.77 -15.62 -0.78
N GLN A 144 25.92 -14.41 -0.23
CA GLN A 144 27.02 -14.08 0.67
C GLN A 144 26.85 -14.64 2.09
N GLN A 145 25.62 -14.89 2.52
CA GLN A 145 25.29 -15.33 3.88
C GLN A 145 24.29 -16.50 3.88
N PRO A 146 24.62 -17.64 3.26
CA PRO A 146 23.67 -18.74 3.08
C PRO A 146 23.25 -19.39 4.41
N GLU A 147 24.10 -19.36 5.44
CA GLU A 147 23.84 -19.95 6.75
C GLU A 147 23.07 -19.00 7.69
N ARG A 148 22.94 -17.71 7.33
CA ARG A 148 22.25 -16.75 8.17
C ARG A 148 20.74 -16.78 7.88
N LEU A 149 19.95 -16.89 8.96
CA LEU A 149 18.50 -16.75 8.84
C LEU A 149 18.15 -15.28 8.61
N ASN A 150 17.87 -14.92 7.36
CA ASN A 150 17.42 -13.61 6.95
C ASN A 150 15.94 -13.65 6.59
N ASN A 151 15.20 -12.59 6.95
CA ASN A 151 13.79 -12.42 6.59
C ASN A 151 13.70 -11.39 5.47
N PHE A 152 13.08 -11.73 4.35
CA PHE A 152 12.84 -10.81 3.24
C PHE A 152 11.36 -10.46 3.18
N ILE A 153 11.05 -9.18 3.37
CA ILE A 153 9.70 -8.64 3.38
C ILE A 153 9.48 -7.91 2.05
N PHE A 154 8.66 -8.48 1.20
CA PHE A 154 8.32 -7.89 -0.08
C PHE A 154 7.21 -6.86 0.10
N VAL A 155 7.40 -5.67 -0.47
CA VAL A 155 6.47 -4.55 -0.36
C VAL A 155 6.00 -4.08 -1.73
N ASP A 156 4.67 -3.84 -1.80
CA ASP A 156 3.99 -3.31 -2.98
C ASP A 156 2.75 -2.53 -2.53
N ASP A 157 2.15 -1.74 -3.42
CA ASP A 157 0.96 -0.93 -3.11
C ASP A 157 -0.33 -1.75 -3.15
N PHE A 158 -0.38 -2.75 -4.01
CA PHE A 158 -1.58 -3.55 -4.20
C PHE A 158 -1.26 -4.97 -4.67
N VAL A 159 -1.89 -5.93 -4.04
CA VAL A 159 -1.86 -7.33 -4.47
C VAL A 159 -3.27 -7.76 -4.86
N GLY A 160 -3.55 -7.85 -6.15
CA GLY A 160 -4.80 -8.34 -6.70
C GLY A 160 -4.81 -9.87 -6.85
N SER A 161 -4.54 -10.37 -8.07
CA SER A 161 -4.41 -11.80 -8.36
C SER A 161 -3.13 -12.43 -7.82
N GLY A 162 -2.12 -11.62 -7.50
CA GLY A 162 -0.78 -12.08 -7.14
C GLY A 162 0.11 -12.41 -8.35
N ASN A 163 -0.39 -12.32 -9.58
CA ASN A 163 0.38 -12.68 -10.77
C ASN A 163 1.65 -11.83 -10.89
N GLN A 164 1.58 -10.51 -10.62
CA GLN A 164 2.74 -9.63 -10.66
C GLN A 164 3.86 -10.13 -9.73
N PHE A 165 3.53 -10.58 -8.52
CA PHE A 165 4.51 -11.14 -7.59
C PHE A 165 5.04 -12.49 -8.08
N VAL A 166 4.20 -13.35 -8.65
CA VAL A 166 4.63 -14.64 -9.23
C VAL A 166 5.58 -14.43 -10.39
N ASP A 167 5.25 -13.51 -11.29
CA ASP A 167 6.10 -13.15 -12.44
C ASP A 167 7.42 -12.53 -11.98
N PHE A 168 7.36 -11.64 -10.98
CA PHE A 168 8.53 -11.09 -10.31
C PHE A 168 9.41 -12.19 -9.72
N TRP A 169 8.84 -13.15 -8.97
CA TRP A 169 9.56 -14.25 -8.33
C TRP A 169 10.25 -15.17 -9.33
N HIS A 170 9.64 -15.45 -10.47
CA HIS A 170 10.18 -16.31 -11.51
C HIS A 170 11.11 -15.59 -12.51
N ARG A 171 11.27 -14.30 -12.37
CA ARG A 171 12.15 -13.51 -13.25
C ARG A 171 13.60 -13.92 -13.05
N ARG A 172 14.37 -13.93 -14.16
CA ARG A 172 15.82 -14.10 -14.09
C ARG A 172 16.47 -12.76 -13.76
N TRP A 173 16.98 -12.63 -12.54
CA TRP A 173 17.59 -11.41 -12.02
C TRP A 173 19.08 -11.28 -12.36
N PHE A 174 19.73 -12.37 -12.81
CA PHE A 174 21.10 -12.38 -13.27
C PHE A 174 21.17 -12.78 -14.75
N LYS A 175 22.01 -12.06 -15.50
CA LYS A 175 22.45 -12.46 -16.83
C LYS A 175 23.84 -13.03 -16.78
#